data_0b74e6fdc923e76b57912e133a07b8e9
#
_entry.id   0b74e6fdc923e76b57912e133a07b8e9
#
_cell.length_a   1.000
_cell.length_b   1.000
_cell.length_c   1.000
_cell.angle_alpha   90.00
_cell.angle_beta   90.00
_cell.angle_gamma   90.00
#
_symmetry.space_group_name_H-M   'P 1'
#
loop_
_entity.id
_entity.type
_entity.pdbx_description
1 polymer ?
#
loop_
_entity_poly.entity_id
_entity_poly.type
_entity_poly.pdbx_seq_one_letter_code
_entity_poly.pdbx_strand_id
1 'polypeptide(L)'
;MSDIKKQDKTHYLTARESRRVAAENARQIAELEARKKRHVAESEYTAHMQDDGNILEIDDLHTYFFTDVGTVHSVDGISFNVPVGKTVGVVGESGC
;
A
#
# COMPACT_ATOMS: atom_id res chain seq x y z
N MET A 1 -34.00 0.33 -6.59
CA MET A 1 -33.38 -0.97 -6.37
C MET A 1 -32.05 -1.11 -7.08
N SER A 2 -32.01 -0.85 -8.39
CA SER A 2 -30.75 -0.90 -9.13
C SER A 2 -29.71 0.13 -8.67
N ASP A 3 -30.16 1.27 -8.15
CA ASP A 3 -29.26 2.31 -7.65
C ASP A 3 -28.50 1.88 -6.40
N ILE A 4 -29.15 1.12 -5.53
CA ILE A 4 -28.50 0.56 -4.34
C ILE A 4 -27.38 -0.41 -4.75
N LYS A 5 -27.66 -1.23 -5.76
CA LYS A 5 -26.67 -2.17 -6.30
C LYS A 5 -25.48 -1.45 -6.92
N LYS A 6 -25.70 -0.34 -7.61
CA LYS A 6 -24.63 0.46 -8.19
C LYS A 6 -23.77 1.16 -7.15
N GLN A 7 -24.36 1.56 -6.03
CA GLN A 7 -23.63 2.21 -4.94
C GLN A 7 -22.72 1.27 -4.18
N ASP A 8 -23.13 0.01 -4.09
CA ASP A 8 -22.37 -1.00 -3.34
C ASP A 8 -21.86 -2.08 -4.29
N LYS A 9 -20.92 -1.70 -5.14
CA LYS A 9 -20.30 -2.62 -6.10
C LYS A 9 -19.58 -3.77 -5.42
N THR A 10 -19.15 -3.60 -4.17
CA THR A 10 -18.39 -4.61 -3.45
C THR A 10 -19.18 -5.89 -3.23
N HIS A 11 -20.49 -5.79 -3.14
CA HIS A 11 -21.37 -6.94 -2.92
C HIS A 11 -21.90 -7.57 -4.20
N TYR A 12 -21.55 -6.99 -5.38
CA TYR A 12 -22.17 -7.37 -6.64
C TYR A 12 -21.18 -7.77 -7.71
N LEU A 13 -19.99 -8.20 -7.30
CA LEU A 13 -19.08 -8.83 -8.22
C LEU A 13 -19.65 -10.17 -8.67
N THR A 14 -19.52 -10.48 -9.95
CA THR A 14 -19.88 -11.81 -10.44
C THR A 14 -18.93 -12.85 -9.85
N ALA A 15 -19.34 -14.12 -9.86
CA ALA A 15 -18.47 -15.20 -9.40
C ALA A 15 -17.16 -15.25 -10.19
N ARG A 16 -17.22 -14.92 -11.47
CA ARG A 16 -16.04 -14.87 -12.35
C ARG A 16 -15.10 -13.73 -11.93
N GLU A 17 -15.64 -12.55 -11.67
CA GLU A 17 -14.87 -11.40 -11.24
C GLU A 17 -14.24 -11.65 -9.86
N SER A 18 -15.00 -12.21 -8.93
CA SER A 18 -14.49 -12.55 -7.60
C SER A 18 -13.33 -13.54 -7.66
N ARG A 19 -13.44 -14.55 -8.52
CA ARG A 19 -12.35 -15.51 -8.72
C ARG A 19 -11.10 -14.85 -9.29
N ARG A 20 -11.27 -13.92 -10.25
CA ARG A 20 -10.16 -13.18 -10.83
C ARG A 20 -9.45 -12.32 -9.77
N VAL A 21 -10.21 -11.59 -8.97
CA VAL A 21 -9.66 -10.78 -7.90
C VAL A 21 -8.93 -11.65 -6.87
N ALA A 22 -9.52 -12.76 -6.47
CA ALA A 22 -8.90 -13.69 -5.53
C ALA A 22 -7.58 -14.26 -6.08
N ALA A 23 -7.54 -14.62 -7.35
CA ALA A 23 -6.33 -15.13 -7.99
C ALA A 23 -5.22 -14.07 -8.05
N GLU A 24 -5.58 -12.83 -8.40
CA GLU A 24 -4.65 -11.70 -8.43
C GLU A 24 -4.08 -11.43 -7.04
N ASN A 25 -4.94 -11.38 -6.02
CA ASN A 25 -4.50 -11.17 -4.65
C ASN A 25 -3.58 -12.28 -4.16
N ALA A 26 -3.92 -13.53 -4.45
CA ALA A 26 -3.11 -14.69 -4.08
C ALA A 26 -1.71 -14.60 -4.69
N ARG A 27 -1.62 -14.19 -5.95
CA ARG A 27 -0.34 -14.01 -6.65
C ARG A 27 0.50 -12.94 -5.99
N GLN A 28 -0.08 -11.78 -5.70
CA GLN A 28 0.64 -10.67 -5.07
C GLN A 28 1.10 -11.01 -3.66
N ILE A 29 0.24 -11.66 -2.89
CA ILE A 29 0.59 -12.12 -1.54
C ILE A 29 1.74 -13.13 -1.58
N ALA A 30 1.69 -14.07 -2.54
CA ALA A 30 2.76 -15.05 -2.70
C ALA A 30 4.11 -14.39 -3.04
N GLU A 31 4.11 -13.36 -3.89
CA GLU A 31 5.33 -12.60 -4.21
C GLU A 31 5.89 -11.90 -2.96
N LEU A 32 5.03 -11.29 -2.16
CA LEU A 32 5.45 -10.63 -0.92
C LEU A 32 6.00 -11.61 0.09
N GLU A 33 5.38 -12.78 0.24
CA GLU A 33 5.87 -13.83 1.13
C GLU A 33 7.23 -14.38 0.67
N ALA A 34 7.42 -14.53 -0.63
CA ALA A 34 8.71 -14.93 -1.19
C ALA A 34 9.81 -13.91 -0.89
N ARG A 35 9.48 -12.62 -0.96
CA ARG A 35 10.43 -11.56 -0.61
C ARG A 35 10.88 -11.63 0.85
N LYS A 36 9.94 -11.92 1.76
CA LYS A 36 10.26 -12.05 3.18
C LYS A 36 11.22 -13.18 3.48
N LYS A 37 11.18 -14.22 2.68
CA LYS A 37 11.98 -15.43 2.89
C LYS A 37 13.37 -15.35 2.27
N ARG A 38 13.61 -14.41 1.36
CA ARG A 38 14.92 -14.31 0.72
C ARG A 38 15.95 -13.75 1.71
N HIS A 39 17.19 -14.16 1.52
CA HIS A 39 18.30 -13.59 2.28
C HIS A 39 18.52 -12.15 1.77
N VAL A 40 18.52 -11.20 2.70
CA VAL A 40 18.70 -9.78 2.37
C VAL A 40 19.99 -9.30 3.01
N ALA A 41 20.86 -8.69 2.21
CA ALA A 41 22.09 -8.12 2.72
C ALA A 41 21.78 -6.92 3.64
N GLU A 42 22.60 -6.73 4.66
CA GLU A 42 22.42 -5.63 5.62
C GLU A 42 22.33 -4.27 4.94
N SER A 43 23.09 -4.07 3.85
CA SER A 43 23.08 -2.83 3.07
C SER A 43 21.72 -2.50 2.46
N GLU A 44 20.82 -3.49 2.26
CA GLU A 44 19.52 -3.26 1.69
C GLU A 44 18.52 -2.67 2.69
N TYR A 45 18.71 -2.93 3.98
CA TYR A 45 17.80 -2.41 5.00
C TYR A 45 18.45 -1.40 5.94
N THR A 46 19.71 -1.04 5.71
CA THR A 46 20.37 0.03 6.43
C THR A 46 19.98 1.37 5.81
N ALA A 47 19.43 2.26 6.62
CA ALA A 47 19.02 3.57 6.12
C ALA A 47 20.24 4.46 5.83
N HIS A 48 20.21 5.10 4.68
CA HIS A 48 21.19 6.10 4.29
C HIS A 48 20.45 7.40 4.02
N MET A 49 20.58 8.34 4.95
CA MET A 49 19.90 9.64 4.82
C MET A 49 20.52 10.47 3.69
N GLN A 50 19.68 11.08 2.88
CA GLN A 50 20.13 12.01 1.84
C GLN A 50 20.57 13.35 2.40
N ASP A 51 19.98 13.72 3.55
CA ASP A 51 20.31 14.97 4.25
C ASP A 51 20.37 14.69 5.75
N ASP A 52 21.51 14.98 6.36
CA ASP A 52 21.72 14.78 7.80
C ASP A 52 20.80 15.67 8.65
N GLY A 53 20.21 16.72 8.07
CA GLY A 53 19.22 17.56 8.73
C GLY A 53 17.85 16.93 8.88
N ASN A 54 17.62 15.76 8.30
CA ASN A 54 16.35 15.04 8.40
C ASN A 54 16.41 13.94 9.45
N ILE A 55 15.36 13.81 10.24
CA ILE A 55 15.19 12.67 11.16
C ILE A 55 14.44 11.52 10.51
N LEU A 56 13.66 11.83 9.47
CA LEU A 56 12.90 10.84 8.72
C LEU A 56 12.85 11.26 7.26
N GLU A 57 13.07 10.30 6.38
CA GLU A 57 12.91 10.48 4.94
C GLU A 57 12.02 9.38 4.41
N ILE A 58 10.90 9.78 3.82
CA ILE A 58 9.98 8.87 3.14
C ILE A 58 10.15 9.10 1.64
N ASP A 59 10.44 8.04 0.92
CA ASP A 59 10.71 8.08 -0.52
C ASP A 59 9.84 7.05 -1.23
N ASP A 60 8.88 7.54 -2.00
CA ASP A 60 8.00 6.73 -2.84
C ASP A 60 7.32 5.59 -2.06
N LEU A 61 6.68 5.94 -0.94
CA LEU A 61 6.00 4.98 -0.10
C LEU A 61 4.69 4.51 -0.72
N HIS A 62 4.50 3.20 -0.75
CA HIS A 62 3.29 2.55 -1.23
C HIS A 62 2.73 1.61 -0.16
N THR A 63 1.44 1.74 0.13
CA THR A 63 0.74 0.82 1.03
C THR A 63 -0.57 0.41 0.38
N TYR A 64 -0.72 -0.87 0.11
CA TYR A 64 -1.88 -1.43 -0.58
C TYR A 64 -2.56 -2.47 0.28
N PHE A 65 -3.88 -2.53 0.18
CA PHE A 65 -4.68 -3.55 0.83
C PHE A 65 -5.33 -4.42 -0.23
N PHE A 66 -5.14 -5.73 -0.11
CA PHE A 66 -5.72 -6.71 -1.04
C PHE A 66 -7.07 -7.14 -0.49
N THR A 67 -8.14 -6.64 -1.10
CA THR A 67 -9.50 -6.89 -0.66
C THR A 67 -10.21 -7.85 -1.62
N ASP A 68 -11.37 -8.36 -1.19
CA ASP A 68 -12.18 -9.28 -2.00
C ASP A 68 -12.66 -8.66 -3.30
N VAL A 69 -12.68 -7.35 -3.40
CA VAL A 69 -13.17 -6.63 -4.58
C VAL A 69 -12.06 -5.98 -5.39
N GLY A 70 -10.82 -6.09 -4.95
CA GLY A 70 -9.65 -5.54 -5.63
C GLY A 70 -8.63 -4.99 -4.68
N THR A 71 -7.59 -4.39 -5.23
CA THR A 71 -6.51 -3.77 -4.45
C THR A 71 -6.85 -2.31 -4.17
N VAL A 72 -6.77 -1.92 -2.90
CA VAL A 72 -6.93 -0.53 -2.47
C VAL A 72 -5.54 0.09 -2.31
N HIS A 73 -5.29 1.16 -3.04
CA HIS A 73 -4.02 1.89 -3.01
C HIS A 73 -4.13 3.04 -2.00
N SER A 74 -4.06 2.71 -0.72
CA SER A 74 -4.24 3.71 0.35
C SER A 74 -3.12 4.73 0.41
N VAL A 75 -1.90 4.32 0.12
CA VAL A 75 -0.75 5.20 -0.06
C VAL A 75 -0.10 4.81 -1.38
N ASP A 76 0.00 5.73 -2.29
CA ASP A 76 0.38 5.42 -3.67
C ASP A 76 1.47 6.38 -4.18
N GLY A 77 2.66 6.23 -3.63
CA GLY A 77 3.84 6.96 -4.08
C GLY A 77 4.01 8.33 -3.45
N ILE A 78 3.97 8.40 -2.11
CA ILE A 78 4.23 9.66 -1.41
C ILE A 78 5.69 9.77 -1.01
N SER A 79 6.19 11.01 -1.02
CA SER A 79 7.54 11.33 -0.59
C SER A 79 7.52 12.59 0.25
N PHE A 80 8.15 12.57 1.41
CA PHE A 80 8.33 13.75 2.25
C PHE A 80 9.44 13.52 3.26
N ASN A 81 9.94 14.59 3.83
CA ASN A 81 10.99 14.55 4.85
C ASN A 81 10.51 15.22 6.13
N VAL A 82 11.04 14.76 7.26
CA VAL A 82 10.83 15.40 8.55
C VAL A 82 12.19 15.91 9.03
N PRO A 83 12.44 17.23 8.99
CA PRO A 83 13.69 17.79 9.50
C PRO A 83 13.79 17.65 11.01
N VAL A 84 15.02 17.54 11.51
CA VAL A 84 15.27 17.50 12.96
C VAL A 84 14.73 18.77 13.60
N GLY A 85 13.99 18.61 14.72
CA GLY A 85 13.41 19.73 15.45
C GLY A 85 12.19 20.38 14.81
N LYS A 86 11.66 19.78 13.73
CA LYS A 86 10.46 20.27 13.04
C LYS A 86 9.30 19.29 13.18
N THR A 87 8.10 19.79 12.97
CA THR A 87 6.87 19.01 12.98
C THR A 87 6.27 19.01 11.59
N VAL A 88 5.91 17.83 11.11
CA VAL A 88 5.22 17.65 9.82
C VAL A 88 3.86 17.02 10.10
N GLY A 89 2.79 17.62 9.59
CA GLY A 89 1.44 17.10 9.70
C GLY A 89 1.06 16.33 8.43
N VAL A 90 0.49 15.15 8.61
CA VAL A 90 -0.06 14.34 7.51
C VAL A 90 -1.56 14.22 7.73
N VAL A 91 -2.34 14.64 6.76
CA VAL A 91 -3.81 14.63 6.84
C VAL A 91 -4.38 13.87 5.64
N GLY A 92 -5.54 13.30 5.85
CA GLY A 92 -6.25 12.56 4.82
C GLY A 92 -7.63 12.18 5.29
N GLU A 93 -8.42 11.59 4.41
CA GLU A 93 -9.71 11.01 4.76
C GLU A 93 -9.56 9.53 5.09
N SER A 94 -10.63 8.94 5.64
CA SER A 94 -10.66 7.52 5.96
C SER A 94 -10.37 6.68 4.72
N GLY A 95 -9.42 5.78 4.83
CA GLY A 95 -9.05 4.88 3.73
C GLY A 95 -7.94 5.41 2.81
N CYS A 96 -7.40 6.57 3.07
CA CYS A 96 -6.27 7.09 2.29
C CYS A 96 -5.04 7.37 3.13
#